data_3b826142fa56b7438f87117607b367fb
#
_entry.id   3b826142fa56b7438f87117607b367fb
#
_cell.length_a   1.000
_cell.length_b   1.000
_cell.length_c   1.000
_cell.angle_alpha   90.00
_cell.angle_beta   90.00
_cell.angle_gamma   90.00
#
_symmetry.space_group_name_H-M   'P 1'
#
loop_
_entity.id
_entity.type
_entity.pdbx_description
1 polymer ?
#
loop_
_entity_poly.entity_id
_entity_poly.type
_entity_poly.pdbx_seq_one_letter_code
_entity_poly.pdbx_strand_id
1 'polypeptide(L)'
;MKGKFSSMALLLSFAVFFAFTGSVSATAKKPKDILAEKYPNEVVKIVKTDDINNDKKKESFILTESGNFYLINAKGHVVLINTGIVSDESFEPPTIQVFTVSKNEKHVAVTYSYFPSNTQLYVYRLQYGTLRKALQLMGDLGVYIDSKGKVHQYWKNHRIEGGWDLAEGIFTWNTKTNKYKGSGKYVQQS
;
A
#
# COMPACT_ATOMS: atom_id res chain seq x y z
N MET A 1 52.16 74.45 28.09
CA MET A 1 51.95 74.25 26.63
C MET A 1 51.07 73.01 26.47
N LYS A 2 49.86 73.18 25.89
CA LYS A 2 48.81 72.18 25.82
C LYS A 2 48.90 71.47 24.48
N GLY A 3 49.19 70.16 24.45
CA GLY A 3 49.13 69.30 23.27
C GLY A 3 47.74 68.75 23.08
N LYS A 4 47.14 69.00 21.93
CA LYS A 4 45.81 68.44 21.54
C LYS A 4 46.03 67.04 20.91
N PHE A 5 45.42 66.03 21.53
CA PHE A 5 45.26 64.70 20.89
C PHE A 5 44.04 64.73 20.02
N SER A 6 44.23 64.45 18.72
CA SER A 6 43.17 64.30 17.75
C SER A 6 42.77 62.83 17.71
N SER A 7 41.55 62.48 18.13
CA SER A 7 40.99 61.16 18.05
C SER A 7 40.48 60.91 16.64
N MET A 8 41.11 59.97 15.92
CA MET A 8 40.65 59.50 14.63
C MET A 8 39.70 58.27 14.85
N ALA A 9 38.43 58.53 14.66
CA ALA A 9 37.41 57.52 14.78
C ALA A 9 37.46 56.65 13.53
N LEU A 10 37.83 55.37 13.71
CA LEU A 10 37.79 54.31 12.65
C LEU A 10 36.38 53.73 12.57
N LEU A 11 35.62 54.12 11.56
CA LEU A 11 34.31 53.54 11.23
C LEU A 11 34.50 52.17 10.55
N LEU A 12 34.30 51.08 11.32
CA LEU A 12 34.25 49.71 10.79
C LEU A 12 32.85 49.48 10.26
N SER A 13 32.65 49.54 8.94
CA SER A 13 31.42 49.16 8.26
C SER A 13 31.35 47.60 8.14
N PHE A 14 30.50 47.01 9.00
CA PHE A 14 30.18 45.57 8.91
C PHE A 14 29.18 45.36 7.78
N ALA A 15 29.67 44.92 6.63
CA ALA A 15 28.79 44.43 5.53
C ALA A 15 28.23 43.07 5.90
N VAL A 16 26.99 43.01 6.35
CA VAL A 16 26.28 41.75 6.59
C VAL A 16 25.85 41.17 5.23
N PHE A 17 26.58 40.20 4.75
CA PHE A 17 26.15 39.38 3.60
C PHE A 17 25.02 38.43 4.04
N PHE A 18 23.78 38.82 3.78
CA PHE A 18 22.65 37.87 3.82
C PHE A 18 22.78 36.90 2.64
N ALA A 19 23.41 35.75 2.89
CA ALA A 19 23.33 34.62 1.96
C ALA A 19 21.88 34.08 1.98
N PHE A 20 21.07 34.48 1.01
CA PHE A 20 19.81 33.82 0.72
C PHE A 20 20.11 32.39 0.26
N THR A 21 20.19 31.44 1.18
CA THR A 21 20.13 30.03 0.85
C THR A 21 18.70 29.72 0.45
N GLY A 22 18.38 29.92 -0.82
CA GLY A 22 17.14 29.44 -1.41
C GLY A 22 17.09 27.93 -1.23
N SER A 23 16.23 27.46 -0.31
CA SER A 23 15.92 26.03 -0.21
C SER A 23 15.25 25.62 -1.52
N VAL A 24 16.01 25.01 -2.42
CA VAL A 24 15.43 24.31 -3.57
C VAL A 24 14.66 23.13 -2.99
N SER A 25 13.35 23.32 -2.86
CA SER A 25 12.43 22.23 -2.52
C SER A 25 12.47 21.24 -3.69
N ALA A 26 13.24 20.18 -3.54
CA ALA A 26 13.22 19.08 -4.50
C ALA A 26 11.79 18.53 -4.56
N THR A 27 11.10 18.74 -5.68
CA THR A 27 9.77 18.17 -5.90
C THR A 27 9.89 16.66 -5.78
N ALA A 28 9.16 16.05 -4.81
CA ALA A 28 9.22 14.62 -4.60
C ALA A 28 8.82 13.89 -5.89
N LYS A 29 9.69 12.99 -6.35
CA LYS A 29 9.43 12.19 -7.56
C LYS A 29 8.10 11.43 -7.43
N LYS A 30 7.34 11.39 -8.52
CA LYS A 30 6.09 10.61 -8.56
C LYS A 30 6.41 9.11 -8.51
N PRO A 31 5.57 8.27 -7.86
CA PRO A 31 5.82 6.84 -7.75
C PRO A 31 6.07 6.13 -9.08
N LYS A 32 5.32 6.51 -10.13
CA LYS A 32 5.51 5.98 -11.48
C LYS A 32 6.89 6.28 -12.07
N ASP A 33 7.44 7.47 -11.79
CA ASP A 33 8.74 7.88 -12.31
C ASP A 33 9.86 7.12 -11.58
N ILE A 34 9.69 6.87 -10.27
CA ILE A 34 10.60 6.04 -9.47
C ILE A 34 10.60 4.58 -9.97
N LEU A 35 9.42 4.04 -10.31
CA LEU A 35 9.33 2.69 -10.88
C LEU A 35 10.03 2.62 -12.24
N ALA A 36 9.78 3.57 -13.13
CA ALA A 36 10.32 3.60 -14.48
C ALA A 36 11.85 3.68 -14.53
N GLU A 37 12.50 4.34 -13.56
CA GLU A 37 13.95 4.36 -13.44
C GLU A 37 14.57 2.97 -13.23
N LYS A 38 13.88 2.08 -12.51
CA LYS A 38 14.37 0.74 -12.21
C LYS A 38 13.83 -0.33 -13.17
N TYR A 39 12.60 -0.13 -13.63
CA TYR A 39 11.87 -1.05 -14.49
C TYR A 39 11.24 -0.29 -15.68
N PRO A 40 12.03 0.17 -16.65
CA PRO A 40 11.58 1.06 -17.72
C PRO A 40 10.52 0.46 -18.65
N ASN A 41 10.42 -0.87 -18.70
CA ASN A 41 9.45 -1.59 -19.55
C ASN A 41 8.12 -1.84 -18.85
N GLU A 42 7.97 -1.48 -17.57
CA GLU A 42 6.74 -1.67 -16.84
C GLU A 42 5.74 -0.53 -17.08
N VAL A 43 4.56 -0.88 -17.55
CA VAL A 43 3.45 0.05 -17.73
C VAL A 43 2.58 0.06 -16.48
N VAL A 44 2.48 1.20 -15.82
CA VAL A 44 1.72 1.35 -14.57
C VAL A 44 0.22 1.33 -14.85
N LYS A 45 -0.50 0.40 -14.22
CA LYS A 45 -1.96 0.27 -14.27
C LYS A 45 -2.64 0.96 -13.10
N ILE A 46 -2.18 0.69 -11.87
CA ILE A 46 -2.77 1.22 -10.63
C ILE A 46 -1.66 1.75 -9.73
N VAL A 47 -1.88 2.92 -9.14
CA VAL A 47 -1.04 3.46 -8.06
C VAL A 47 -1.93 3.78 -6.87
N LYS A 48 -1.60 3.26 -5.70
CA LYS A 48 -2.19 3.63 -4.42
C LYS A 48 -1.08 4.08 -3.47
N THR A 49 -1.30 5.18 -2.76
CA THR A 49 -0.30 5.72 -1.82
C THR A 49 -0.96 5.98 -0.47
N ASP A 50 -0.36 5.48 0.60
CA ASP A 50 -0.85 5.67 1.96
C ASP A 50 0.30 5.52 2.97
N ASP A 51 0.15 6.09 4.15
CA ASP A 51 0.97 5.83 5.33
C ASP A 51 0.37 4.62 6.07
N ILE A 52 0.96 3.44 5.87
CA ILE A 52 0.40 2.20 6.42
C ILE A 52 0.95 1.81 7.78
N ASN A 53 2.01 2.48 8.25
CA ASN A 53 2.64 2.24 9.54
C ASN A 53 2.52 3.43 10.51
N ASN A 54 1.83 4.51 10.09
CA ASN A 54 1.61 5.75 10.84
C ASN A 54 2.93 6.48 11.24
N ASP A 55 3.97 6.37 10.41
CA ASP A 55 5.24 7.10 10.61
C ASP A 55 5.26 8.48 9.92
N LYS A 56 4.12 8.90 9.35
CA LYS A 56 3.91 10.13 8.56
C LYS A 56 4.63 10.15 7.23
N LYS A 57 5.18 9.03 6.79
CA LYS A 57 5.76 8.86 5.46
C LYS A 57 4.88 7.89 4.68
N LYS A 58 4.73 8.16 3.40
CA LYS A 58 3.83 7.37 2.57
C LYS A 58 4.60 6.30 1.79
N GLU A 59 4.06 5.10 1.78
CA GLU A 59 4.42 4.04 0.85
C GLU A 59 3.54 4.14 -0.40
N SER A 60 4.05 3.66 -1.53
CA SER A 60 3.27 3.53 -2.76
C SER A 60 3.21 2.08 -3.22
N PHE A 61 2.02 1.67 -3.60
CA PHE A 61 1.68 0.33 -4.08
C PHE A 61 1.33 0.45 -5.55
N ILE A 62 2.06 -0.25 -6.41
CA ILE A 62 1.91 -0.16 -7.86
C ILE A 62 1.61 -1.53 -8.41
N LEU A 63 0.54 -1.63 -9.20
CA LEU A 63 0.27 -2.76 -10.07
C LEU A 63 0.49 -2.34 -11.52
N THR A 64 1.19 -3.16 -12.29
CA THR A 64 1.49 -2.92 -13.70
C THR A 64 0.57 -3.72 -14.61
N GLU A 65 0.54 -3.37 -15.89
CA GLU A 65 -0.23 -4.12 -16.91
C GLU A 65 0.24 -5.56 -17.05
N SER A 66 1.54 -5.83 -16.81
CA SER A 66 2.12 -7.18 -16.78
C SER A 66 1.68 -8.02 -15.55
N GLY A 67 0.94 -7.42 -14.61
CA GLY A 67 0.50 -8.07 -13.38
C GLY A 67 1.55 -8.12 -12.28
N ASN A 68 2.60 -7.33 -12.38
CA ASN A 68 3.62 -7.22 -11.33
C ASN A 68 3.19 -6.21 -10.27
N PHE A 69 3.27 -6.62 -9.00
CA PHE A 69 2.90 -5.79 -7.85
C PHE A 69 4.16 -5.34 -7.10
N TYR A 70 4.34 -4.03 -7.03
CA TYR A 70 5.50 -3.38 -6.42
C TYR A 70 5.14 -2.56 -5.19
N LEU A 71 6.05 -2.54 -4.23
CA LEU A 71 6.13 -1.56 -3.15
C LEU A 71 7.22 -0.54 -3.50
N ILE A 72 6.91 0.75 -3.38
CA ILE A 72 7.91 1.80 -3.18
C ILE A 72 7.81 2.22 -1.72
N ASN A 73 8.83 1.90 -0.94
CA ASN A 73 8.82 2.22 0.48
C ASN A 73 9.13 3.72 0.72
N ALA A 74 8.96 4.18 1.95
CA ALA A 74 9.15 5.58 2.33
C ALA A 74 10.59 6.14 2.07
N LYS A 75 11.55 5.26 1.76
CA LYS A 75 12.92 5.63 1.34
C LYS A 75 13.09 5.68 -0.18
N GLY A 76 12.02 5.41 -0.94
CA GLY A 76 12.05 5.35 -2.41
C GLY A 76 12.60 4.04 -2.99
N HIS A 77 12.82 3.01 -2.17
CA HIS A 77 13.26 1.71 -2.67
C HIS A 77 12.09 0.96 -3.31
N VAL A 78 12.29 0.50 -4.54
CA VAL A 78 11.33 -0.32 -5.28
C VAL A 78 11.58 -1.80 -4.99
N VAL A 79 10.53 -2.51 -4.55
CA VAL A 79 10.56 -3.94 -4.24
C VAL A 79 9.44 -4.65 -4.99
N LEU A 80 9.76 -5.66 -5.79
CA LEU A 80 8.77 -6.56 -6.38
C LEU A 80 8.20 -7.47 -5.28
N ILE A 81 6.88 -7.46 -5.12
CA ILE A 81 6.17 -8.18 -4.06
C ILE A 81 5.51 -9.44 -4.59
N ASN A 82 4.86 -9.36 -5.74
CA ASN A 82 4.12 -10.48 -6.36
C ASN A 82 4.05 -10.28 -7.87
N THR A 83 3.72 -11.35 -8.59
CA THR A 83 3.58 -11.36 -10.05
C THR A 83 2.29 -12.09 -10.46
N GLY A 84 1.89 -11.94 -11.72
CA GLY A 84 0.74 -12.66 -12.28
C GLY A 84 -0.62 -12.19 -11.75
N ILE A 85 -0.70 -10.95 -11.27
CA ILE A 85 -1.96 -10.34 -10.79
C ILE A 85 -2.69 -9.71 -11.99
N VAL A 86 -3.40 -10.54 -12.72
CA VAL A 86 -4.17 -10.16 -13.92
C VAL A 86 -5.55 -10.74 -13.81
N SER A 87 -6.58 -9.92 -14.00
CA SER A 87 -7.95 -10.44 -14.18
C SER A 87 -8.12 -10.89 -15.64
N ASP A 88 -8.91 -11.94 -15.83
CA ASP A 88 -9.34 -12.33 -17.16
C ASP A 88 -10.24 -11.24 -17.78
N GLU A 89 -10.23 -11.11 -19.10
CA GLU A 89 -10.83 -9.99 -19.83
C GLU A 89 -12.31 -9.72 -19.54
N SER A 90 -13.08 -10.77 -19.18
CA SER A 90 -14.50 -10.65 -18.86
C SER A 90 -14.80 -10.20 -17.43
N PHE A 91 -13.78 -10.03 -16.60
CA PHE A 91 -13.94 -9.63 -15.21
C PHE A 91 -13.47 -8.19 -14.98
N GLU A 92 -13.91 -7.64 -13.84
CA GLU A 92 -13.44 -6.33 -13.39
C GLU A 92 -11.90 -6.31 -13.23
N PRO A 93 -11.26 -5.17 -13.55
CA PRO A 93 -9.83 -5.02 -13.39
C PRO A 93 -9.38 -5.31 -11.96
N PRO A 94 -8.12 -5.73 -11.76
CA PRO A 94 -7.55 -5.88 -10.42
C PRO A 94 -7.67 -4.60 -9.59
N THR A 95 -7.75 -4.73 -8.27
CA THR A 95 -7.83 -3.58 -7.36
C THR A 95 -6.72 -3.60 -6.32
N ILE A 96 -6.35 -2.41 -5.82
CA ILE A 96 -5.51 -2.22 -4.63
C ILE A 96 -6.33 -1.45 -3.60
N GLN A 97 -6.49 -2.03 -2.40
CA GLN A 97 -7.18 -1.41 -1.28
C GLN A 97 -6.26 -1.34 -0.07
N VAL A 98 -6.15 -0.15 0.56
CA VAL A 98 -5.55 -0.01 1.89
C VAL A 98 -6.69 0.07 2.90
N PHE A 99 -6.60 -0.73 3.96
CA PHE A 99 -7.66 -0.82 4.96
C PHE A 99 -7.08 -0.96 6.37
N THR A 100 -7.84 -0.47 7.36
CA THR A 100 -7.44 -0.48 8.76
C THR A 100 -7.83 -1.82 9.40
N VAL A 101 -6.87 -2.49 10.03
CA VAL A 101 -7.09 -3.74 10.77
C VAL A 101 -7.01 -3.56 12.29
N SER A 102 -6.41 -2.45 12.74
CA SER A 102 -6.38 -2.03 14.13
C SER A 102 -6.11 -0.53 14.23
N LYS A 103 -6.18 0.04 15.43
CA LYS A 103 -5.95 1.48 15.68
C LYS A 103 -4.64 2.01 15.04
N ASN A 104 -3.60 1.17 15.00
CA ASN A 104 -2.26 1.58 14.61
C ASN A 104 -1.71 0.77 13.42
N GLU A 105 -2.53 -0.02 12.73
CA GLU A 105 -2.07 -0.88 11.66
C GLU A 105 -3.05 -0.90 10.49
N LYS A 106 -2.54 -0.67 9.30
CA LYS A 106 -3.23 -0.84 8.04
C LYS A 106 -2.58 -1.97 7.24
N HIS A 107 -3.38 -2.67 6.47
CA HIS A 107 -2.92 -3.67 5.51
C HIS A 107 -3.24 -3.24 4.07
N VAL A 108 -2.58 -3.87 3.12
CA VAL A 108 -2.79 -3.67 1.69
C VAL A 108 -3.36 -4.94 1.11
N ALA A 109 -4.51 -4.83 0.46
CA ALA A 109 -5.11 -5.93 -0.29
C ALA A 109 -4.95 -5.71 -1.78
N VAL A 110 -4.72 -6.81 -2.51
CA VAL A 110 -4.78 -6.84 -3.97
C VAL A 110 -5.75 -7.95 -4.35
N THR A 111 -6.74 -7.60 -5.19
CA THR A 111 -7.80 -8.51 -5.62
C THR A 111 -7.84 -8.58 -7.14
N TYR A 112 -8.06 -9.76 -7.70
CA TYR A 112 -8.28 -9.98 -9.12
C TYR A 112 -9.17 -11.21 -9.34
N SER A 113 -9.81 -11.29 -10.49
CA SER A 113 -10.79 -12.34 -10.81
C SER A 113 -10.39 -13.13 -12.06
N TYR A 114 -10.71 -14.42 -12.08
CA TYR A 114 -10.37 -15.33 -13.16
C TYR A 114 -11.42 -16.45 -13.30
N PHE A 115 -11.44 -17.08 -14.46
CA PHE A 115 -12.41 -18.16 -14.74
C PHE A 115 -12.32 -19.35 -13.77
N PRO A 116 -13.49 -20.03 -13.51
CA PRO A 116 -14.82 -19.76 -14.07
C PRO A 116 -15.57 -18.61 -13.38
N SER A 117 -15.31 -18.31 -12.11
CA SER A 117 -15.93 -17.25 -11.31
C SER A 117 -15.11 -16.92 -10.06
N ASN A 118 -13.82 -17.21 -10.09
CA ASN A 118 -12.97 -17.10 -8.91
C ASN A 118 -12.51 -15.67 -8.71
N THR A 119 -12.48 -15.25 -7.44
CA THR A 119 -11.85 -14.02 -7.01
C THR A 119 -10.70 -14.35 -6.06
N GLN A 120 -9.49 -13.99 -6.43
CA GLN A 120 -8.30 -14.13 -5.60
C GLN A 120 -8.05 -12.86 -4.82
N LEU A 121 -7.72 -12.99 -3.55
CA LEU A 121 -7.29 -11.91 -2.69
C LEU A 121 -5.95 -12.25 -2.05
N TYR A 122 -5.02 -11.31 -2.11
CA TYR A 122 -3.81 -11.28 -1.29
C TYR A 122 -3.88 -10.11 -0.33
N VAL A 123 -3.58 -10.35 0.95
CA VAL A 123 -3.42 -9.29 1.95
C VAL A 123 -1.98 -9.27 2.41
N TYR A 124 -1.42 -8.08 2.44
CA TYR A 124 -0.05 -7.81 2.85
C TYR A 124 -0.02 -6.85 4.04
N ARG A 125 0.96 -7.05 4.91
CA ARG A 125 1.35 -6.10 5.96
C ARG A 125 2.75 -5.57 5.70
N LEU A 126 3.03 -4.33 6.11
CA LEU A 126 4.39 -3.80 6.10
C LEU A 126 5.18 -4.38 7.28
N GLN A 127 6.32 -4.96 6.99
CA GLN A 127 7.21 -5.53 7.99
C GLN A 127 8.67 -5.40 7.52
N TYR A 128 9.51 -4.79 8.35
CA TYR A 128 10.93 -4.56 8.02
C TYR A 128 11.15 -3.84 6.68
N GLY A 129 10.31 -2.85 6.38
CA GLY A 129 10.42 -2.03 5.16
C GLY A 129 10.00 -2.72 3.85
N THR A 130 9.35 -3.89 3.93
CA THR A 130 8.76 -4.59 2.79
C THR A 130 7.37 -5.14 3.12
N LEU A 131 6.62 -5.53 2.10
CA LEU A 131 5.33 -6.20 2.28
C LEU A 131 5.52 -7.70 2.45
N ARG A 132 4.89 -8.24 3.51
CA ARG A 132 4.81 -9.69 3.76
C ARG A 132 3.37 -10.14 3.63
N LYS A 133 3.15 -11.25 2.91
CA LYS A 133 1.82 -11.84 2.76
C LYS A 133 1.29 -12.30 4.11
N ALA A 134 0.15 -11.74 4.54
CA ALA A 134 -0.51 -12.04 5.81
C ALA A 134 -1.73 -12.96 5.62
N LEU A 135 -2.37 -12.90 4.43
CA LEU A 135 -3.53 -13.73 4.09
C LEU A 135 -3.56 -13.95 2.58
N GLN A 136 -4.05 -15.11 2.17
CA GLN A 136 -4.38 -15.43 0.80
C GLN A 136 -5.68 -16.22 0.80
N LEU A 137 -6.67 -15.78 0.03
CA LEU A 137 -7.98 -16.41 -0.08
C LEU A 137 -8.41 -16.43 -1.54
N MET A 138 -9.23 -17.42 -1.86
CA MET A 138 -9.96 -17.50 -3.12
C MET A 138 -11.40 -17.85 -2.80
N GLY A 139 -12.36 -17.15 -3.41
CA GLY A 139 -13.79 -17.47 -3.33
C GLY A 139 -14.42 -17.52 -4.71
N ASP A 140 -15.21 -18.56 -4.99
CA ASP A 140 -15.92 -18.70 -6.26
C ASP A 140 -17.20 -17.84 -6.34
N LEU A 141 -17.63 -17.29 -5.19
CA LEU A 141 -18.69 -16.28 -5.08
C LEU A 141 -18.15 -14.93 -4.61
N GLY A 142 -16.82 -14.80 -4.54
CA GLY A 142 -16.14 -13.55 -4.24
C GLY A 142 -15.46 -13.48 -2.89
N VAL A 143 -14.66 -12.43 -2.73
CA VAL A 143 -14.01 -12.01 -1.48
C VAL A 143 -14.14 -10.50 -1.36
N TYR A 144 -14.38 -9.99 -0.15
CA TYR A 144 -14.40 -8.55 0.10
C TYR A 144 -13.92 -8.19 1.50
N ILE A 145 -13.64 -6.91 1.71
CA ILE A 145 -13.20 -6.37 3.00
C ILE A 145 -14.26 -5.40 3.49
N ASP A 146 -14.77 -5.64 4.71
CA ASP A 146 -15.78 -4.80 5.32
C ASP A 146 -15.18 -3.51 5.92
N SER A 147 -16.06 -2.60 6.37
CA SER A 147 -15.67 -1.33 6.98
C SER A 147 -14.92 -1.47 8.32
N LYS A 148 -14.94 -2.67 8.92
CA LYS A 148 -14.22 -3.01 10.14
C LYS A 148 -12.88 -3.71 9.88
N GLY A 149 -12.49 -3.84 8.61
CA GLY A 149 -11.24 -4.49 8.19
C GLY A 149 -11.26 -6.01 8.30
N LYS A 150 -12.44 -6.64 8.38
CA LYS A 150 -12.57 -8.09 8.28
C LYS A 150 -12.64 -8.49 6.82
N VAL A 151 -12.03 -9.62 6.50
CA VAL A 151 -12.04 -10.19 5.16
C VAL A 151 -13.08 -11.29 5.10
N HIS A 152 -13.99 -11.20 4.15
CA HIS A 152 -15.06 -12.14 3.90
C HIS A 152 -14.76 -12.94 2.63
N GLN A 153 -14.92 -14.24 2.71
CA GLN A 153 -14.76 -15.19 1.61
C GLN A 153 -16.08 -15.92 1.42
N TYR A 154 -16.56 -15.98 0.19
CA TYR A 154 -17.79 -16.68 -0.15
C TYR A 154 -17.51 -17.77 -1.16
N TRP A 155 -18.13 -18.96 -0.94
CA TRP A 155 -18.05 -20.06 -1.87
C TRP A 155 -19.29 -20.95 -1.83
N LYS A 156 -19.46 -21.75 -2.87
CA LYS A 156 -20.51 -22.77 -2.97
C LYS A 156 -20.09 -24.01 -2.22
N ASN A 157 -20.85 -24.39 -1.20
CA ASN A 157 -20.72 -25.67 -0.54
C ASN A 157 -21.69 -26.67 -1.21
N HIS A 158 -21.16 -27.48 -2.13
CA HIS A 158 -21.98 -28.40 -2.92
C HIS A 158 -22.56 -29.53 -2.06
N ARG A 159 -23.86 -29.83 -2.23
CA ARG A 159 -24.57 -30.91 -1.59
C ARG A 159 -24.42 -32.22 -2.38
N ILE A 160 -24.47 -33.36 -1.69
CA ILE A 160 -24.38 -34.68 -2.32
C ILE A 160 -25.57 -34.93 -3.26
N GLU A 161 -26.76 -34.50 -2.87
CA GLU A 161 -28.02 -34.59 -3.60
C GLU A 161 -28.16 -33.56 -4.74
N GLY A 162 -27.17 -32.75 -4.95
CA GLY A 162 -27.17 -31.66 -5.93
C GLY A 162 -27.49 -30.28 -5.33
N GLY A 163 -27.16 -29.21 -6.09
CA GLY A 163 -27.23 -27.85 -5.61
C GLY A 163 -26.10 -27.47 -4.68
N TRP A 164 -26.22 -26.33 -4.02
CA TRP A 164 -25.19 -25.79 -3.11
C TRP A 164 -25.79 -24.88 -2.05
N ASP A 165 -25.10 -24.76 -0.92
CA ASP A 165 -25.35 -23.78 0.12
C ASP A 165 -24.28 -22.71 0.09
N LEU A 166 -24.65 -21.48 0.49
CA LEU A 166 -23.67 -20.42 0.65
C LEU A 166 -22.81 -20.71 1.88
N ALA A 167 -21.51 -20.77 1.68
CA ALA A 167 -20.54 -20.81 2.77
C ALA A 167 -19.80 -19.49 2.88
N GLU A 168 -19.58 -19.01 4.11
CA GLU A 168 -18.85 -17.80 4.39
C GLU A 168 -17.71 -18.06 5.38
N GLY A 169 -16.51 -17.63 5.01
CA GLY A 169 -15.36 -17.49 5.91
C GLY A 169 -15.15 -16.03 6.26
N ILE A 170 -14.96 -15.74 7.55
CA ILE A 170 -14.68 -14.39 8.04
C ILE A 170 -13.32 -14.41 8.72
N PHE A 171 -12.39 -13.61 8.22
CA PHE A 171 -11.02 -13.56 8.70
C PHE A 171 -10.76 -12.21 9.38
N THR A 172 -10.41 -12.26 10.66
CA THR A 172 -10.16 -11.09 11.49
C THR A 172 -8.70 -11.07 11.92
N TRP A 173 -8.05 -9.92 11.77
CA TRP A 173 -6.68 -9.72 12.22
C TRP A 173 -6.56 -9.83 13.74
N ASN A 174 -5.62 -10.65 14.21
CA ASN A 174 -5.29 -10.78 15.63
C ASN A 174 -3.93 -10.13 15.90
N THR A 175 -3.93 -8.96 16.51
CA THR A 175 -2.72 -8.18 16.82
C THR A 175 -1.77 -8.86 17.80
N LYS A 176 -2.28 -9.77 18.67
CA LYS A 176 -1.46 -10.50 19.64
C LYS A 176 -0.62 -11.60 18.97
N THR A 177 -1.21 -12.28 17.98
CA THR A 177 -0.55 -13.38 17.27
C THR A 177 0.05 -12.98 15.94
N ASN A 178 -0.24 -11.76 15.46
CA ASN A 178 0.12 -11.26 14.13
C ASN A 178 -0.34 -12.22 13.00
N LYS A 179 -1.57 -12.72 13.12
CA LYS A 179 -2.18 -13.64 12.14
C LYS A 179 -3.67 -13.33 11.98
N TYR A 180 -4.22 -13.63 10.80
CA TYR A 180 -5.66 -13.68 10.62
C TYR A 180 -6.22 -14.93 11.30
N LYS A 181 -7.32 -14.74 12.05
CA LYS A 181 -8.11 -15.82 12.64
C LYS A 181 -9.38 -15.99 11.83
N GLY A 182 -9.59 -17.18 11.29
CA GLY A 182 -10.79 -17.56 10.57
C GLY A 182 -11.94 -17.94 11.52
N SER A 183 -13.14 -17.63 11.09
CA SER A 183 -14.41 -18.15 11.56
C SER A 183 -15.30 -18.35 10.34
N GLY A 184 -16.40 -19.07 10.45
CA GLY A 184 -17.25 -19.31 9.29
C GLY A 184 -18.67 -19.74 9.67
N LYS A 185 -19.54 -19.66 8.69
CA LYS A 185 -20.94 -20.13 8.79
C LYS A 185 -21.39 -20.67 7.44
N TYR A 186 -22.38 -21.55 7.49
CA TYR A 186 -23.14 -22.00 6.33
C TYR A 186 -24.51 -21.36 6.37
N VAL A 187 -24.97 -20.84 5.23
CA VAL A 187 -26.30 -20.29 5.07
C VAL A 187 -27.04 -21.20 4.10
N GLN A 188 -28.02 -21.94 4.59
CA GLN A 188 -28.90 -22.75 3.72
C GLN A 188 -29.72 -21.80 2.85
N GLN A 189 -29.68 -22.03 1.55
CA GLN A 189 -30.58 -21.39 0.62
C GLN A 189 -31.86 -22.21 0.56
N SER A 190 -32.96 -21.62 1.02
CA SER A 190 -34.32 -22.19 0.92
C SER A 190 -34.86 -22.09 -0.50
#